data_76f4a81844950e1fe394d5c803e14040
#
_entry.id   76f4a81844950e1fe394d5c803e14040
#
_cell.length_a   1.000
_cell.length_b   1.000
_cell.length_c   1.000
_cell.angle_alpha   90.00
_cell.angle_beta   90.00
_cell.angle_gamma   90.00
#
_symmetry.space_group_name_H-M   'P 1'
#
loop_
_entity.id
_entity.type
_entity.pdbx_description
1 polymer ?
#
loop_
_entity_poly.entity_id
_entity_poly.type
_entity_poly.pdbx_seq_one_letter_code
_entity_poly.pdbx_strand_id
1 'polypeptide(L)'
;MIPFCLILGDSTGVGTAGALAREGIQCEIHAHVGAHSSDVLEEWQGRITPAVALIALGSNDVGDLRLERRLIALRARTRAPRVTWLAPYNRTAALIVTKVALRFADKVIPLAQLPTRDGVHPTSYRPISGLLGWKLLSGIRKNVSAGTRRAWPPEAASVPVRRAVVLQMQ
;
A
#
# COMPACT_ATOMS: atom_id res chain seq x y z
N MET A 1 -3.56 14.52 8.56
CA MET A 1 -2.44 14.12 7.68
C MET A 1 -2.74 12.73 7.15
N ILE A 2 -2.70 12.50 5.83
CA ILE A 2 -2.93 11.15 5.25
C ILE A 2 -1.65 10.33 5.47
N PRO A 3 -1.73 9.15 6.10
CA PRO A 3 -0.56 8.30 6.31
C PRO A 3 0.04 7.88 4.96
N PHE A 4 1.37 7.73 4.93
CA PHE A 4 2.09 7.30 3.73
C PHE A 4 1.75 5.85 3.37
N CYS A 5 1.64 4.98 4.36
CA CYS A 5 1.43 3.56 4.20
C CYS A 5 0.33 3.03 5.12
N LEU A 6 -0.31 1.96 4.66
CA LEU A 6 -1.35 1.21 5.36
C LEU A 6 -0.94 -0.27 5.44
N ILE A 7 -1.19 -0.90 6.56
CA ILE A 7 -1.01 -2.35 6.76
C ILE A 7 -2.33 -2.94 7.24
N LEU A 8 -2.86 -3.89 6.48
CA LEU A 8 -4.04 -4.67 6.80
C LEU A 8 -3.62 -6.12 6.98
N GLY A 9 -3.91 -6.75 8.13
CA GLY A 9 -3.42 -8.11 8.24
C GLY A 9 -3.58 -8.84 9.56
N ASP A 10 -2.96 -10.00 9.57
CA ASP A 10 -2.79 -10.88 10.73
C ASP A 10 -1.43 -10.65 11.43
N SER A 11 -0.93 -11.65 12.16
CA SER A 11 0.36 -11.59 12.83
C SER A 11 1.54 -11.32 11.89
N THR A 12 1.45 -11.71 10.62
CA THR A 12 2.51 -11.45 9.62
C THR A 12 2.52 -9.98 9.20
N GLY A 13 1.36 -9.32 9.18
CA GLY A 13 1.21 -7.88 9.04
C GLY A 13 1.82 -7.12 10.23
N VAL A 14 1.52 -7.57 11.46
CA VAL A 14 2.10 -7.00 12.69
C VAL A 14 3.62 -7.08 12.69
N GLY A 15 4.18 -8.25 12.35
CA GLY A 15 5.63 -8.45 12.27
C GLY A 15 6.30 -7.54 11.23
N THR A 16 5.64 -7.36 10.08
CA THR A 16 6.11 -6.46 9.02
C THR A 16 6.06 -4.99 9.46
N ALA A 17 4.98 -4.57 10.12
CA ALA A 17 4.87 -3.24 10.69
C ALA A 17 6.01 -2.93 11.68
N GLY A 18 6.33 -3.88 12.56
CA GLY A 18 7.46 -3.76 13.48
C GLY A 18 8.82 -3.65 12.77
N ALA A 19 9.02 -4.35 11.65
CA ALA A 19 10.25 -4.23 10.86
C ALA A 19 10.34 -2.85 10.19
N LEU A 20 9.27 -2.34 9.61
CA LEU A 20 9.20 -1.01 9.00
C LEU A 20 9.41 0.11 10.04
N ALA A 21 8.82 -0.02 11.22
CA ALA A 21 9.00 0.94 12.31
C ALA A 21 10.46 1.07 12.75
N ARG A 22 11.20 -0.06 12.82
CA ARG A 22 12.65 -0.04 13.08
C ARG A 22 13.46 0.67 11.99
N GLU A 23 12.93 0.79 10.78
CA GLU A 23 13.52 1.55 9.68
C GLU A 23 13.02 3.01 9.62
N GLY A 24 12.24 3.44 10.63
CA GLY A 24 11.69 4.79 10.72
C GLY A 24 10.44 5.03 9.85
N ILE A 25 9.79 3.97 9.36
CA ILE A 25 8.57 4.06 8.56
C ILE A 25 7.36 3.78 9.45
N GLN A 26 6.52 4.80 9.64
CA GLN A 26 5.29 4.73 10.43
C GLN A 26 4.10 4.58 9.48
N CYS A 27 3.35 3.47 9.61
CA CYS A 27 2.14 3.19 8.84
C CYS A 27 0.89 3.30 9.70
N GLU A 28 -0.26 3.48 9.08
CA GLU A 28 -1.54 3.13 9.70
C GLU A 28 -1.68 1.61 9.69
N ILE A 29 -2.08 1.03 10.82
CA ILE A 29 -2.05 -0.42 11.03
C ILE A 29 -3.44 -0.88 11.48
N HIS A 30 -4.05 -1.77 10.70
CA HIS A 30 -5.20 -2.58 11.02
C HIS A 30 -4.79 -4.05 10.87
N ALA A 31 -3.92 -4.49 11.78
CA ALA A 31 -3.38 -5.84 11.79
C ALA A 31 -3.28 -6.34 13.23
N HIS A 32 -3.75 -7.57 13.48
CA HIS A 32 -3.81 -8.16 14.80
C HIS A 32 -3.33 -9.61 14.76
N VAL A 33 -2.68 -10.04 15.84
CA VAL A 33 -2.28 -11.45 15.99
C VAL A 33 -3.54 -12.32 16.01
N GLY A 34 -3.57 -13.34 15.17
CA GLY A 34 -4.69 -14.27 15.06
C GLY A 34 -5.89 -13.76 14.24
N ALA A 35 -5.82 -12.55 13.68
CA ALA A 35 -6.93 -12.00 12.89
C ALA A 35 -7.25 -12.85 11.66
N HIS A 36 -8.53 -13.03 11.40
CA HIS A 36 -9.06 -13.58 10.16
C HIS A 36 -9.37 -12.48 9.15
N SER A 37 -9.51 -12.85 7.90
CA SER A 37 -9.91 -11.92 6.84
C SER A 37 -11.25 -11.24 7.08
N SER A 38 -12.17 -11.90 7.85
CA SER A 38 -13.45 -11.32 8.29
C SER A 38 -13.24 -10.11 9.20
N ASP A 39 -12.35 -10.26 10.18
CA ASP A 39 -12.14 -9.27 11.24
C ASP A 39 -11.57 -7.98 10.64
N VAL A 40 -10.55 -8.13 9.79
CA VAL A 40 -9.92 -6.99 9.11
C VAL A 40 -10.87 -6.34 8.11
N LEU A 41 -11.70 -7.12 7.40
CA LEU A 41 -12.71 -6.58 6.48
C LEU A 41 -13.81 -5.80 7.23
N GLU A 42 -14.19 -6.22 8.43
CA GLU A 42 -15.15 -5.52 9.27
C GLU A 42 -14.56 -4.22 9.82
N GLU A 43 -13.33 -4.25 10.30
CA GLU A 43 -12.65 -3.09 10.86
C GLU A 43 -12.32 -2.02 9.79
N TRP A 44 -11.81 -2.45 8.62
CA TRP A 44 -11.36 -1.54 7.59
C TRP A 44 -12.49 -1.00 6.71
N GLN A 45 -12.77 0.29 6.85
CA GLN A 45 -13.85 0.98 6.12
C GLN A 45 -13.37 1.83 4.93
N GLY A 46 -12.10 1.79 4.57
CA GLY A 46 -11.58 2.53 3.41
C GLY A 46 -11.56 4.05 3.57
N ARG A 47 -11.40 4.55 4.79
CA ARG A 47 -11.51 5.99 5.10
C ARG A 47 -10.37 6.85 4.60
N ILE A 48 -9.23 6.24 4.27
CA ILE A 48 -8.04 6.95 3.78
C ILE A 48 -7.57 6.39 2.44
N THR A 49 -6.77 7.19 1.72
CA THR A 49 -6.09 6.80 0.48
C THR A 49 -4.58 6.91 0.67
N PRO A 50 -3.91 5.86 1.19
CA PRO A 50 -2.47 5.87 1.39
C PRO A 50 -1.73 5.77 0.05
N ALA A 51 -0.43 6.15 0.02
CA ALA A 51 0.38 6.02 -1.19
C ALA A 51 0.70 4.56 -1.51
N VAL A 52 0.84 3.72 -0.47
CA VAL A 52 1.12 2.28 -0.57
C VAL A 52 0.34 1.52 0.49
N ALA A 53 0.00 0.26 0.22
CA ALA A 53 -0.62 -0.61 1.19
C ALA A 53 -0.02 -2.02 1.15
N LEU A 54 -0.04 -2.69 2.30
CA LEU A 54 0.26 -4.09 2.47
C LEU A 54 -1.01 -4.81 2.93
N ILE A 55 -1.32 -5.94 2.31
CA ILE A 55 -2.35 -6.87 2.78
C ILE A 55 -1.66 -8.20 3.12
N ALA A 56 -1.73 -8.59 4.38
CA ALA A 56 -1.07 -9.78 4.94
C ALA A 56 -2.11 -10.62 5.67
N LEU A 57 -2.85 -11.44 4.93
CA LEU A 57 -3.97 -12.25 5.40
C LEU A 57 -3.97 -13.64 4.78
N GLY A 58 -4.70 -14.54 5.42
CA GLY A 58 -4.90 -15.90 4.94
C GLY A 58 -4.21 -16.96 5.78
N SER A 59 -3.28 -16.59 6.68
CA SER A 59 -2.62 -17.56 7.57
C SER A 59 -3.62 -18.23 8.53
N ASN A 60 -4.63 -17.49 8.96
CA ASN A 60 -5.67 -17.95 9.88
C ASN A 60 -6.97 -18.40 9.19
N ASP A 61 -7.06 -18.24 7.86
CA ASP A 61 -8.27 -18.54 7.06
C ASP A 61 -8.16 -19.87 6.30
N VAL A 62 -7.32 -20.78 6.75
CA VAL A 62 -7.11 -22.08 6.09
C VAL A 62 -8.42 -22.87 6.08
N GLY A 63 -8.89 -23.24 4.88
CA GLY A 63 -10.17 -23.96 4.70
C GLY A 63 -11.41 -23.07 4.66
N ASP A 64 -11.30 -21.76 4.86
CA ASP A 64 -12.46 -20.87 4.73
C ASP A 64 -12.79 -20.59 3.26
N LEU A 65 -13.90 -21.13 2.80
CA LEU A 65 -14.39 -20.96 1.42
C LEU A 65 -14.73 -19.52 1.06
N ARG A 66 -14.86 -18.62 2.04
CA ARG A 66 -15.16 -17.20 1.84
C ARG A 66 -13.93 -16.33 1.76
N LEU A 67 -12.72 -16.87 1.96
CA LEU A 67 -11.46 -16.13 1.94
C LEU A 67 -11.32 -15.28 0.67
N GLU A 68 -11.43 -15.90 -0.52
CA GLU A 68 -11.29 -15.19 -1.80
C GLU A 68 -12.22 -13.97 -1.90
N ARG A 69 -13.50 -14.15 -1.57
CA ARG A 69 -14.50 -13.08 -1.63
C ARG A 69 -14.18 -11.94 -0.68
N ARG A 70 -13.73 -12.27 0.54
CA ARG A 70 -13.34 -11.25 1.53
C ARG A 70 -12.12 -10.46 1.11
N LEU A 71 -11.10 -11.13 0.56
CA LEU A 71 -9.89 -10.47 0.06
C LEU A 71 -10.21 -9.53 -1.12
N ILE A 72 -11.10 -9.93 -2.04
CA ILE A 72 -11.57 -9.07 -3.12
C ILE A 72 -12.27 -7.83 -2.55
N ALA A 73 -13.17 -8.01 -1.59
CA ALA A 73 -13.88 -6.90 -0.96
C ALA A 73 -12.93 -5.95 -0.21
N LEU A 74 -11.95 -6.49 0.52
CA LEU A 74 -10.95 -5.73 1.22
C LEU A 74 -10.09 -4.90 0.24
N ARG A 75 -9.63 -5.55 -0.85
CA ARG A 75 -8.86 -4.85 -1.88
C ARG A 75 -9.65 -3.73 -2.54
N ALA A 76 -10.91 -3.94 -2.84
CA ALA A 76 -11.79 -2.92 -3.42
C ALA A 76 -11.97 -1.70 -2.50
N ARG A 77 -11.97 -1.89 -1.17
CA ARG A 77 -11.98 -0.79 -0.19
C ARG A 77 -10.61 -0.11 -0.03
N THR A 78 -9.54 -0.78 -0.42
CA THR A 78 -8.16 -0.27 -0.28
C THR A 78 -7.78 0.56 -1.51
N ARG A 79 -7.90 1.89 -1.39
CA ARG A 79 -7.71 2.82 -2.51
C ARG A 79 -6.25 3.19 -2.78
N ALA A 80 -5.28 2.45 -2.23
CA ALA A 80 -3.87 2.67 -2.51
C ALA A 80 -3.54 2.37 -3.98
N PRO A 81 -2.78 3.24 -4.67
CA PRO A 81 -2.37 3.00 -6.06
C PRO A 81 -1.37 1.85 -6.20
N ARG A 82 -0.70 1.48 -5.12
CA ARG A 82 0.24 0.34 -5.07
C ARG A 82 -0.06 -0.50 -3.85
N VAL A 83 -0.48 -1.73 -4.11
CA VAL A 83 -0.75 -2.72 -3.06
C VAL A 83 0.22 -3.88 -3.22
N THR A 84 0.75 -4.34 -2.11
CA THR A 84 1.56 -5.57 -2.02
C THR A 84 0.85 -6.55 -1.10
N TRP A 85 0.87 -7.82 -1.48
CA TRP A 85 0.29 -8.91 -0.70
C TRP A 85 1.40 -9.79 -0.14
N LEU A 86 1.24 -10.26 1.10
CA LEU A 86 2.01 -11.39 1.61
C LEU A 86 1.20 -12.66 1.37
N ALA A 87 1.70 -13.54 0.54
CA ALA A 87 1.10 -14.87 0.37
C ALA A 87 1.61 -15.78 1.51
N PRO A 88 0.71 -16.37 2.32
CA PRO A 88 1.07 -17.15 3.49
C PRO A 88 1.83 -18.45 3.15
N TYR A 89 2.39 -19.12 4.16
CA TYR A 89 3.08 -20.42 3.97
C TYR A 89 2.11 -21.54 3.57
N ASN A 90 0.87 -21.51 4.04
CA ASN A 90 -0.15 -22.47 3.61
C ASN A 90 -0.41 -22.33 2.11
N ARG A 91 -0.14 -23.40 1.37
CA ARG A 91 -0.20 -23.41 -0.10
C ARG A 91 -1.57 -23.04 -0.64
N THR A 92 -2.64 -23.55 -0.05
CA THR A 92 -4.01 -23.30 -0.52
C THR A 92 -4.38 -21.83 -0.34
N ALA A 93 -4.13 -21.27 0.84
CA ALA A 93 -4.35 -19.86 1.11
C ALA A 93 -3.46 -18.96 0.25
N ALA A 94 -2.18 -19.34 0.04
CA ALA A 94 -1.25 -18.61 -0.83
C ALA A 94 -1.72 -18.53 -2.29
N LEU A 95 -2.30 -19.62 -2.81
CA LEU A 95 -2.88 -19.63 -4.16
C LEU A 95 -4.07 -18.68 -4.28
N ILE A 96 -4.94 -18.63 -3.26
CA ILE A 96 -6.10 -17.72 -3.21
C ILE A 96 -5.61 -16.26 -3.16
N VAL A 97 -4.69 -15.95 -2.26
CA VAL A 97 -4.09 -14.60 -2.13
C VAL A 97 -3.44 -14.16 -3.45
N THR A 98 -2.64 -15.03 -4.06
CA THR A 98 -1.97 -14.75 -5.34
C THR A 98 -2.98 -14.52 -6.46
N LYS A 99 -4.04 -15.34 -6.56
CA LYS A 99 -5.11 -15.18 -7.55
C LYS A 99 -5.79 -13.82 -7.40
N VAL A 100 -6.11 -13.40 -6.17
CA VAL A 100 -6.73 -12.10 -5.91
C VAL A 100 -5.77 -10.97 -6.27
N ALA A 101 -4.51 -11.03 -5.86
CA ALA A 101 -3.51 -10.03 -6.17
C ALA A 101 -3.34 -9.83 -7.70
N LEU A 102 -3.25 -10.92 -8.44
CA LEU A 102 -3.13 -10.88 -9.91
C LEU A 102 -4.35 -10.26 -10.58
N ARG A 103 -5.55 -10.49 -10.05
CA ARG A 103 -6.79 -9.86 -10.55
C ARG A 103 -6.73 -8.33 -10.51
N PHE A 104 -6.00 -7.76 -9.55
CA PHE A 104 -5.84 -6.31 -9.39
C PHE A 104 -4.51 -5.78 -9.90
N ALA A 105 -3.70 -6.62 -10.55
CA ALA A 105 -2.32 -6.31 -10.99
C ALA A 105 -1.42 -5.84 -9.83
N ASP A 106 -1.65 -6.36 -8.63
CA ASP A 106 -0.90 -6.03 -7.42
C ASP A 106 0.37 -6.91 -7.31
N LYS A 107 1.34 -6.45 -6.52
CA LYS A 107 2.56 -7.21 -6.21
C LYS A 107 2.30 -8.30 -5.17
N VAL A 108 2.97 -9.43 -5.29
CA VAL A 108 2.94 -10.53 -4.30
C VAL A 108 4.36 -10.79 -3.78
N ILE A 109 4.48 -10.96 -2.47
CA ILE A 109 5.68 -11.49 -1.79
C ILE A 109 5.29 -12.84 -1.18
N PRO A 110 5.76 -13.97 -1.72
CA PRO A 110 5.46 -15.29 -1.17
C PRO A 110 6.30 -15.56 0.08
N LEU A 111 5.67 -15.74 1.24
CA LEU A 111 6.36 -16.07 2.48
C LEU A 111 7.07 -17.42 2.41
N ALA A 112 6.59 -18.35 1.58
CA ALA A 112 7.23 -19.66 1.37
C ALA A 112 8.68 -19.57 0.86
N GLN A 113 9.14 -18.43 0.35
CA GLN A 113 10.52 -18.18 -0.04
C GLN A 113 11.42 -17.75 1.13
N LEU A 114 10.84 -17.50 2.29
CA LEU A 114 11.57 -17.07 3.49
C LEU A 114 11.66 -18.23 4.49
N PRO A 115 12.76 -18.33 5.27
CA PRO A 115 12.87 -19.32 6.32
C PRO A 115 11.80 -19.11 7.40
N THR A 116 11.25 -20.22 7.91
CA THR A 116 10.29 -20.25 9.01
C THR A 116 10.64 -21.34 10.02
N ARG A 117 10.21 -21.21 11.27
CA ARG A 117 10.34 -22.25 12.30
C ARG A 117 9.00 -22.93 12.61
N ASP A 118 7.90 -22.25 12.39
CA ASP A 118 6.55 -22.69 12.77
C ASP A 118 5.60 -22.86 11.56
N GLY A 119 6.09 -22.61 10.34
CA GLY A 119 5.29 -22.71 9.12
C GLY A 119 4.27 -21.58 8.93
N VAL A 120 4.30 -20.55 9.77
CA VAL A 120 3.38 -19.40 9.72
C VAL A 120 4.14 -18.08 9.66
N HIS A 121 5.19 -17.94 10.47
CA HIS A 121 5.95 -16.71 10.61
C HIS A 121 7.35 -16.86 10.01
N PRO A 122 7.83 -15.88 9.23
CA PRO A 122 9.22 -15.85 8.82
C PRO A 122 10.13 -15.64 10.05
N THR A 123 11.31 -16.24 10.04
CA THR A 123 12.29 -16.07 11.12
C THR A 123 12.76 -14.62 11.25
N SER A 124 12.61 -13.81 10.18
CA SER A 124 12.89 -12.37 10.15
C SER A 124 11.97 -11.67 9.15
N TYR A 125 11.46 -10.52 9.54
CA TYR A 125 10.66 -9.65 8.69
C TYR A 125 11.49 -8.60 7.92
N ARG A 126 12.80 -8.51 8.20
CA ARG A 126 13.69 -7.57 7.52
C ARG A 126 13.77 -7.78 5.99
N PRO A 127 13.78 -9.01 5.46
CA PRO A 127 13.72 -9.20 4.01
C PRO A 127 12.43 -8.62 3.38
N ILE A 128 11.29 -8.72 4.09
CA ILE A 128 10.01 -8.20 3.61
C ILE A 128 10.06 -6.67 3.50
N SER A 129 10.57 -5.96 4.53
CA SER A 129 10.70 -4.51 4.47
C SER A 129 11.60 -4.06 3.31
N GLY A 130 12.68 -4.78 3.05
CA GLY A 130 13.54 -4.56 1.88
C GLY A 130 12.81 -4.74 0.54
N LEU A 131 12.02 -5.83 0.40
CA LEU A 131 11.25 -6.12 -0.82
C LEU A 131 10.10 -5.13 -1.05
N LEU A 132 9.55 -4.53 0.00
CA LEU A 132 8.54 -3.45 -0.11
C LEU A 132 9.15 -2.17 -0.70
N GLY A 133 10.41 -1.85 -0.39
CA GLY A 133 11.11 -0.69 -0.91
C GLY A 133 10.54 0.66 -0.44
N TRP A 134 9.74 0.66 0.63
CA TRP A 134 9.00 1.84 1.08
C TRP A 134 9.90 2.94 1.68
N LYS A 135 11.09 2.59 2.14
CA LYS A 135 12.08 3.55 2.63
C LYS A 135 12.49 4.56 1.55
N LEU A 136 12.72 4.09 0.33
CA LEU A 136 13.05 4.96 -0.81
C LEU A 136 11.89 5.89 -1.15
N LEU A 137 10.67 5.36 -1.17
CA LEU A 137 9.46 6.12 -1.49
C LEU A 137 9.13 7.17 -0.43
N SER A 138 9.35 6.89 0.85
CA SER A 138 9.15 7.85 1.94
C SER A 138 10.16 9.00 1.89
N GLY A 139 11.40 8.72 1.48
CA GLY A 139 12.45 9.74 1.27
C GLY A 139 12.13 10.70 0.15
N ILE A 140 11.60 10.22 -0.97
CA ILE A 140 11.17 11.05 -2.11
C ILE A 140 10.08 12.04 -1.68
N ARG A 141 9.11 11.63 -0.88
CA ARG A 141 8.03 12.50 -0.38
C ARG A 141 8.55 13.65 0.51
N LYS A 142 9.54 13.38 1.36
CA LYS A 142 10.16 14.42 2.21
C LYS A 142 10.85 15.49 1.35
N ASN A 143 11.53 15.10 0.28
CA ASN A 143 12.23 16.01 -0.62
C ASN A 143 11.28 16.86 -1.46
N VAL A 144 10.14 16.30 -1.92
CA VAL A 144 9.11 17.06 -2.65
C VAL A 144 8.44 18.09 -1.74
N SER A 145 8.18 17.76 -0.48
CA SER A 145 7.60 18.71 0.49
C SER A 145 8.58 19.84 0.87
N ALA A 146 9.88 19.59 0.83
CA ALA A 146 10.91 20.59 1.11
C ALA A 146 11.18 21.51 -0.10
N GLY A 147 10.89 21.04 -1.33
CA GLY A 147 11.13 21.78 -2.58
C GLY A 147 10.05 22.78 -2.97
N THR A 148 8.88 22.76 -2.36
CA THR A 148 7.72 23.61 -2.74
C THR A 148 7.66 24.96 -2.04
N ARG A 149 8.76 25.48 -1.48
CA ARG A 149 8.89 26.90 -1.12
C ARG A 149 9.76 27.66 -2.14
N ARG A 150 9.56 27.45 -3.42
CA ARG A 150 9.93 28.47 -4.39
C ARG A 150 8.79 29.49 -4.40
N ALA A 151 9.08 30.69 -3.91
CA ALA A 151 8.23 31.84 -4.11
C ALA A 151 7.89 31.95 -5.61
N TRP A 152 6.61 32.10 -5.92
CA TRP A 152 6.14 32.46 -7.25
C TRP A 152 6.90 33.71 -7.69
N PRO A 153 7.45 33.77 -8.91
CA PRO A 153 8.09 34.99 -9.39
C PRO A 153 7.05 36.12 -9.40
N PRO A 154 7.48 37.35 -9.08
CA PRO A 154 6.57 38.49 -9.11
C PRO A 154 5.99 38.63 -10.52
N GLU A 155 4.71 38.96 -10.54
CA GLU A 155 3.84 39.25 -11.66
C GLU A 155 4.60 39.91 -12.82
N ALA A 156 4.74 39.19 -13.94
CA ALA A 156 5.35 39.75 -15.17
C ALA A 156 4.41 40.84 -15.71
N ALA A 157 4.97 42.01 -15.88
CA ALA A 157 4.33 43.22 -16.40
C ALA A 157 3.43 42.91 -17.61
N SER A 158 2.24 43.50 -17.60
CA SER A 158 1.22 43.46 -18.64
C SER A 158 1.82 43.72 -20.04
N VAL A 159 1.71 42.74 -20.93
CA VAL A 159 2.00 42.90 -22.36
C VAL A 159 0.89 43.73 -22.98
N PRO A 160 1.15 44.84 -23.66
CA PRO A 160 0.14 45.67 -24.30
C PRO A 160 -0.51 44.91 -25.46
N VAL A 161 -1.83 44.79 -25.39
CA VAL A 161 -2.66 44.20 -26.46
C VAL A 161 -2.58 45.10 -27.69
N ARG A 162 -1.95 44.67 -28.78
CA ARG A 162 -2.01 45.34 -30.09
C ARG A 162 -3.41 45.11 -30.66
N ARG A 163 -4.14 46.21 -30.90
CA ARG A 163 -5.42 46.23 -31.63
C ARG A 163 -5.18 45.75 -33.07
N ALA A 164 -5.92 44.74 -33.46
CA ALA A 164 -6.02 44.30 -34.86
C ALA A 164 -6.76 45.39 -35.68
N VAL A 165 -6.11 45.85 -36.74
CA VAL A 165 -6.76 46.75 -37.73
C VAL A 165 -7.55 45.84 -38.70
N VAL A 166 -8.84 46.02 -38.76
CA VAL A 166 -9.71 45.37 -39.76
C VAL A 166 -9.64 46.19 -41.03
N LEU A 167 -9.03 45.65 -42.07
CA LEU A 167 -9.10 46.21 -43.44
C LEU A 167 -10.47 45.81 -44.04
N GLN A 168 -11.34 46.79 -44.24
CA GLN A 168 -12.51 46.65 -45.10
C GLN A 168 -12.06 46.76 -46.55
N MET A 169 -12.27 45.74 -47.35
CA MET A 169 -12.18 45.79 -48.80
C MET A 169 -13.55 46.24 -49.35
N GLN A 170 -13.48 47.34 -50.15
CA GLN A 170 -14.57 47.74 -51.01
C GLN A 170 -14.56 46.86 -52.29
#